data_47841290520120dddacfe29ad97d7441
#
_entry.id   47841290520120dddacfe29ad97d7441
#
_cell.length_a   1.000
_cell.length_b   1.000
_cell.length_c   1.000
_cell.angle_alpha   90.00
_cell.angle_beta   90.00
_cell.angle_gamma   90.00
#
_symmetry.space_group_name_H-M   'P 1'
#
loop_
_entity.id
_entity.type
_entity.pdbx_description
1 polymer ?
#
loop_
_entity_poly.entity_id
_entity_poly.type
_entity_poly.pdbx_seq_one_letter_code
_entity_poly.pdbx_strand_id
1 'polypeptide(L)'
;MKKNSLLNHFTFHFGIYFTSTIISKIIPFLLLPVITKILIPAEYGKWSVFSSILVFTVPFAGLMMRYHIARSYYKLSREKMGELLSNVIFITLISSISIFLLSLIFSLFYKNFFLDYRIYLIPLLAFLTCISEYFTTILRYEKKPLLYAVFELSGTLILWTIAVALIISDIMKWEGMLAGSVLSAFLITVFSLIYFRKNGFLIFKFSKEAVKSAVKIGIPLLPHAAAASIIAMSDRLILVKMTTTEIVGIYSVGYALGMTVNIFIEAFNKNWGPWIYEKLTEISEEIKILIVKNTYIFIAVLTAAFIAVCAGGSLYINFFIDPKYHSAVPVLYWAALAAFFRGLYIAIFPYMTYLGITYIYSVISVISGVFNVILTIILVKYYGMIGAAQATAAAFFLMFILLFIFSNSRFPMPWLFFLKRVK
;
A
#
# COMPACT_ATOMS: atom_id res chain seq x y z
N MET A 1 -21.74 -28.74 16.90
CA MET A 1 -21.13 -27.75 17.82
C MET A 1 -19.72 -27.29 17.41
N LYS A 2 -18.79 -28.15 16.97
CA LYS A 2 -17.41 -27.75 16.56
C LYS A 2 -17.33 -26.76 15.37
N LYS A 3 -18.28 -26.81 14.42
CA LYS A 3 -18.25 -25.92 13.21
C LYS A 3 -18.56 -24.45 13.56
N ASN A 4 -19.47 -24.22 14.54
CA ASN A 4 -19.80 -22.85 14.97
C ASN A 4 -18.69 -22.21 15.83
N SER A 5 -17.93 -23.01 16.61
CA SER A 5 -16.80 -22.48 17.39
C SER A 5 -15.63 -22.07 16.50
N LEU A 6 -15.36 -22.79 15.42
CA LEU A 6 -14.33 -22.45 14.45
C LEU A 6 -14.69 -21.18 13.63
N LEU A 7 -15.96 -21.03 13.24
CA LEU A 7 -16.46 -19.81 12.60
C LEU A 7 -16.36 -18.60 13.53
N ASN A 8 -16.75 -18.75 14.80
CA ASN A 8 -16.67 -17.66 15.78
C ASN A 8 -15.21 -17.25 16.07
N HIS A 9 -14.28 -18.19 16.13
CA HIS A 9 -12.85 -17.90 16.29
C HIS A 9 -12.27 -17.18 15.06
N PHE A 10 -12.65 -17.60 13.86
CA PHE A 10 -12.19 -16.96 12.61
C PHE A 10 -12.72 -15.54 12.48
N THR A 11 -14.02 -15.32 12.72
CA THR A 11 -14.65 -14.00 12.67
C THR A 11 -14.09 -13.04 13.72
N PHE A 12 -13.79 -13.51 14.92
CA PHE A 12 -13.18 -12.72 15.99
C PHE A 12 -11.77 -12.27 15.64
N HIS A 13 -10.89 -13.18 15.18
CA HIS A 13 -9.53 -12.83 14.76
C HIS A 13 -9.54 -11.85 13.58
N PHE A 14 -10.40 -12.12 12.60
CA PHE A 14 -10.57 -11.22 11.45
C PHE A 14 -11.02 -9.82 11.86
N GLY A 15 -11.99 -9.74 12.78
CA GLY A 15 -12.48 -8.46 13.30
C GLY A 15 -11.36 -7.62 13.92
N ILE A 16 -10.46 -8.21 14.71
CA ILE A 16 -9.35 -7.49 15.35
C ILE A 16 -8.36 -6.97 14.30
N TYR A 17 -7.92 -7.80 13.33
CA TYR A 17 -7.03 -7.35 12.25
C TYR A 17 -7.65 -6.24 11.42
N PHE A 18 -8.93 -6.34 11.13
CA PHE A 18 -9.64 -5.35 10.33
C PHE A 18 -9.78 -4.02 11.08
N THR A 19 -10.25 -4.08 12.33
CA THR A 19 -10.47 -2.88 13.16
C THR A 19 -9.16 -2.16 13.45
N SER A 20 -8.08 -2.88 13.81
CA SER A 20 -6.78 -2.23 14.05
C SER A 20 -6.23 -1.53 12.80
N THR A 21 -6.36 -2.18 11.64
CA THR A 21 -5.91 -1.58 10.38
C THR A 21 -6.75 -0.35 10.00
N ILE A 22 -8.05 -0.35 10.26
CA ILE A 22 -8.90 0.82 10.03
C ILE A 22 -8.53 1.95 10.98
N ILE A 23 -8.39 1.66 12.27
CA ILE A 23 -8.04 2.69 13.28
C ILE A 23 -6.70 3.32 12.94
N SER A 24 -5.67 2.52 12.58
CA SER A 24 -4.36 3.06 12.22
C SER A 24 -4.39 3.94 10.96
N LYS A 25 -5.33 3.71 10.04
CA LYS A 25 -5.54 4.58 8.86
C LYS A 25 -6.39 5.83 9.16
N ILE A 26 -7.28 5.76 10.15
CA ILE A 26 -8.13 6.91 10.54
C ILE A 26 -7.33 7.94 11.33
N ILE A 27 -6.36 7.54 12.16
CA ILE A 27 -5.55 8.45 12.99
C ILE A 27 -4.91 9.57 12.15
N PRO A 28 -4.13 9.30 11.09
CA PRO A 28 -3.56 10.36 10.26
C PRO A 28 -4.63 11.26 9.61
N PHE A 29 -5.79 10.70 9.26
CA PHE A 29 -6.90 11.45 8.72
C PHE A 29 -7.47 12.46 9.76
N LEU A 30 -7.69 12.02 10.99
CA LEU A 30 -8.18 12.90 12.06
C LEU A 30 -7.18 13.99 12.45
N LEU A 31 -5.88 13.73 12.27
CA LEU A 31 -4.83 14.70 12.58
C LEU A 31 -4.52 15.66 11.42
N LEU A 32 -5.05 15.39 10.23
CA LEU A 32 -4.80 16.22 9.04
C LEU A 32 -5.21 17.70 9.22
N PRO A 33 -6.34 18.04 9.85
CA PRO A 33 -6.68 19.44 10.14
C PRO A 33 -5.64 20.15 11.02
N VAL A 34 -5.14 19.46 12.04
CA VAL A 34 -4.12 20.02 12.96
C VAL A 34 -2.83 20.28 12.19
N ILE A 35 -2.39 19.31 11.40
CA ILE A 35 -1.17 19.39 10.61
C ILE A 35 -1.27 20.49 9.56
N THR A 36 -2.37 20.54 8.81
CA THR A 36 -2.56 21.55 7.75
C THR A 36 -2.73 22.96 8.28
N LYS A 37 -3.21 23.13 9.50
CA LYS A 37 -3.29 24.44 10.16
C LYS A 37 -1.89 24.99 10.46
N ILE A 38 -0.95 24.14 10.86
CA ILE A 38 0.39 24.56 11.31
C ILE A 38 1.38 24.55 10.15
N LEU A 39 1.45 23.45 9.39
CA LEU A 39 2.39 23.31 8.27
C LEU A 39 1.87 24.08 7.04
N ILE A 40 2.77 24.81 6.40
CA ILE A 40 2.52 25.34 5.06
C ILE A 40 2.55 24.19 4.01
N PRO A 41 1.85 24.34 2.87
CA PRO A 41 1.82 23.28 1.86
C PRO A 41 3.18 22.79 1.39
N ALA A 42 4.19 23.70 1.28
CA ALA A 42 5.54 23.32 0.90
C ALA A 42 6.19 22.32 1.86
N GLU A 43 5.99 22.50 3.18
CA GLU A 43 6.53 21.58 4.19
C GLU A 43 5.82 20.22 4.15
N TYR A 44 4.49 20.20 4.02
CA TYR A 44 3.76 18.96 3.85
C TYR A 44 4.11 18.25 2.53
N GLY A 45 4.43 19.03 1.48
CA GLY A 45 4.94 18.52 0.20
C GLY A 45 6.27 17.79 0.35
N LYS A 46 7.24 18.36 1.09
CA LYS A 46 8.54 17.70 1.37
C LYS A 46 8.33 16.35 2.06
N TRP A 47 7.47 16.29 3.07
CA TRP A 47 7.10 15.05 3.72
C TRP A 47 6.47 14.04 2.74
N SER A 48 5.56 14.51 1.90
CA SER A 48 4.89 13.64 0.93
C SER A 48 5.86 13.04 -0.09
N VAL A 49 6.81 13.82 -0.57
CA VAL A 49 7.86 13.31 -1.47
C VAL A 49 8.77 12.32 -0.75
N PHE A 50 9.22 12.66 0.46
CA PHE A 50 10.04 11.76 1.29
C PHE A 50 9.35 10.41 1.50
N SER A 51 8.08 10.43 1.96
CA SER A 51 7.31 9.22 2.20
C SER A 51 7.07 8.40 0.92
N SER A 52 6.89 9.07 -0.22
CA SER A 52 6.76 8.41 -1.52
C SER A 52 8.02 7.65 -1.92
N ILE A 53 9.20 8.26 -1.76
CA ILE A 53 10.48 7.60 -2.02
C ILE A 53 10.68 6.44 -1.05
N LEU A 54 10.33 6.61 0.23
CA LEU A 54 10.43 5.54 1.23
C LEU A 54 9.58 4.32 0.82
N VAL A 55 8.30 4.52 0.47
CA VAL A 55 7.40 3.42 0.07
C VAL A 55 7.89 2.74 -1.21
N PHE A 56 8.49 3.49 -2.16
CA PHE A 56 9.15 2.91 -3.32
C PHE A 56 10.38 2.08 -2.94
N THR A 57 11.15 2.52 -1.93
CA THR A 57 12.41 1.88 -1.52
C THR A 57 12.21 0.59 -0.73
N VAL A 58 11.15 0.49 0.09
CA VAL A 58 10.88 -0.66 0.98
C VAL A 58 10.88 -2.01 0.24
N PRO A 59 10.19 -2.21 -0.90
CA PRO A 59 10.25 -3.47 -1.67
C PRO A 59 11.67 -3.86 -2.09
N PHE A 60 12.49 -2.88 -2.47
CA PHE A 60 13.88 -3.12 -2.88
C PHE A 60 14.79 -3.42 -1.68
N ALA A 61 14.61 -2.73 -0.56
CA ALA A 61 15.33 -3.01 0.68
C ALA A 61 15.04 -4.43 1.17
N GLY A 62 13.76 -4.82 1.24
CA GLY A 62 13.32 -6.13 1.69
C GLY A 62 13.36 -7.22 0.62
N LEU A 63 13.70 -6.90 -0.65
CA LEU A 63 13.69 -7.81 -1.79
C LEU A 63 12.44 -8.70 -1.84
N MET A 64 11.29 -8.20 -1.42
CA MET A 64 9.99 -8.90 -1.32
C MET A 64 10.02 -10.20 -0.50
N MET A 65 11.02 -10.38 0.37
CA MET A 65 11.24 -11.63 1.12
C MET A 65 10.16 -11.95 2.15
N ARG A 66 9.33 -10.97 2.53
CA ARG A 66 8.14 -11.21 3.36
C ARG A 66 7.23 -12.32 2.80
N TYR A 67 7.14 -12.46 1.49
CA TYR A 67 6.34 -13.52 0.85
C TYR A 67 6.97 -14.89 1.03
N HIS A 68 8.32 -14.96 1.06
CA HIS A 68 9.01 -16.20 1.36
C HIS A 68 8.81 -16.61 2.83
N ILE A 69 8.90 -15.67 3.77
CA ILE A 69 8.57 -15.88 5.19
C ILE A 69 7.16 -16.46 5.32
N ALA A 70 6.16 -15.80 4.71
CA ALA A 70 4.78 -16.24 4.72
C ALA A 70 4.58 -17.66 4.18
N ARG A 71 5.18 -17.95 3.01
CA ARG A 71 5.08 -19.27 2.35
C ARG A 71 5.75 -20.39 3.15
N SER A 72 6.82 -20.07 3.87
CA SER A 72 7.65 -21.05 4.56
C SER A 72 7.19 -21.36 5.97
N TYR A 73 6.36 -20.49 6.57
CA TYR A 73 6.01 -20.53 7.99
C TYR A 73 5.49 -21.90 8.47
N TYR A 74 4.54 -22.51 7.76
CA TYR A 74 3.97 -23.82 8.11
C TYR A 74 4.75 -25.01 7.54
N LYS A 75 5.80 -24.76 6.72
CA LYS A 75 6.58 -25.82 6.05
C LYS A 75 7.88 -26.11 6.77
N LEU A 76 8.40 -25.16 7.52
CA LEU A 76 9.68 -25.27 8.19
C LEU A 76 9.48 -25.52 9.69
N SER A 77 10.42 -26.24 10.30
CA SER A 77 10.53 -26.32 11.76
C SER A 77 10.85 -24.93 12.34
N ARG A 78 10.59 -24.71 13.62
CA ARG A 78 10.88 -23.44 14.31
C ARG A 78 12.33 -23.02 14.14
N GLU A 79 13.26 -23.95 14.27
CA GLU A 79 14.68 -23.72 14.11
C GLU A 79 15.03 -23.25 12.69
N LYS A 80 14.59 -23.99 11.68
CA LYS A 80 14.81 -23.62 10.26
C LYS A 80 14.13 -22.29 9.90
N MET A 81 13.00 -22.00 10.52
CA MET A 81 12.34 -20.70 10.34
C MET A 81 13.16 -19.56 10.97
N GLY A 82 13.80 -19.82 12.13
CA GLY A 82 14.72 -18.89 12.76
C GLY A 82 15.99 -18.65 11.93
N GLU A 83 16.57 -19.71 11.34
CA GLU A 83 17.68 -19.58 10.39
C GLU A 83 17.26 -18.74 9.18
N LEU A 84 16.10 -19.04 8.57
CA LEU A 84 15.56 -18.28 7.43
C LEU A 84 15.40 -16.80 7.77
N LEU A 85 14.74 -16.48 8.86
CA LEU A 85 14.46 -15.11 9.25
C LEU A 85 15.73 -14.31 9.51
N SER A 86 16.69 -14.89 10.23
CA SER A 86 18.00 -14.27 10.48
C SER A 86 18.75 -13.95 9.19
N ASN A 87 18.76 -14.88 8.23
CA ASN A 87 19.39 -14.67 6.92
C ASN A 87 18.63 -13.62 6.10
N VAL A 88 17.30 -13.59 6.15
CA VAL A 88 16.48 -12.56 5.50
C VAL A 88 16.76 -11.17 6.09
N ILE A 89 16.86 -11.03 7.41
CA ILE A 89 17.22 -9.77 8.07
C ILE A 89 18.62 -9.33 7.63
N PHE A 90 19.59 -10.25 7.56
CA PHE A 90 20.94 -9.96 7.11
C PHE A 90 20.99 -9.47 5.66
N ILE A 91 20.25 -10.13 4.75
CA ILE A 91 20.15 -9.69 3.35
C ILE A 91 19.49 -8.32 3.25
N THR A 92 18.43 -8.08 4.03
CA THR A 92 17.75 -6.79 4.08
C THR A 92 18.69 -5.67 4.56
N LEU A 93 19.56 -5.96 5.52
CA LEU A 93 20.59 -5.02 5.97
C LEU A 93 21.59 -4.71 4.84
N ILE A 94 22.10 -5.73 4.16
CA ILE A 94 23.04 -5.54 3.03
C ILE A 94 22.38 -4.74 1.91
N SER A 95 21.14 -5.06 1.52
CA SER A 95 20.45 -4.34 0.47
C SER A 95 20.17 -2.88 0.85
N SER A 96 19.82 -2.62 2.11
CA SER A 96 19.63 -1.26 2.62
C SER A 96 20.93 -0.46 2.64
N ILE A 97 22.06 -1.08 3.03
CA ILE A 97 23.39 -0.45 2.93
C ILE A 97 23.75 -0.19 1.47
N SER A 98 23.47 -1.11 0.57
CA SER A 98 23.70 -0.91 -0.86
C SER A 98 22.90 0.27 -1.41
N ILE A 99 21.62 0.40 -1.02
CA ILE A 99 20.78 1.55 -1.40
C ILE A 99 21.34 2.85 -0.80
N PHE A 100 21.83 2.82 0.44
CA PHE A 100 22.49 3.97 1.06
C PHE A 100 23.72 4.41 0.28
N LEU A 101 24.61 3.49 -0.08
CA LEU A 101 25.81 3.78 -0.88
C LEU A 101 25.44 4.32 -2.28
N LEU A 102 24.42 3.74 -2.92
CA LEU A 102 23.90 4.25 -4.18
C LEU A 102 23.34 5.67 -4.06
N SER A 103 22.65 5.97 -2.94
CA SER A 103 22.13 7.33 -2.70
C SER A 103 23.24 8.34 -2.48
N LEU A 104 24.36 7.95 -1.85
CA LEU A 104 25.56 8.80 -1.74
C LEU A 104 26.18 9.07 -3.11
N ILE A 105 26.34 8.05 -3.94
CA ILE A 105 26.86 8.21 -5.29
C ILE A 105 25.94 9.13 -6.11
N PHE A 106 24.62 8.93 -6.03
CA PHE A 106 23.64 9.77 -6.71
C PHE A 106 23.76 11.24 -6.32
N SER A 107 23.99 11.52 -5.05
CA SER A 107 24.13 12.90 -4.54
C SER A 107 25.36 13.64 -5.10
N LEU A 108 26.42 12.93 -5.51
CA LEU A 108 27.58 13.54 -6.14
C LEU A 108 27.23 14.17 -7.50
N PHE A 109 26.25 13.59 -8.20
CA PHE A 109 25.79 14.03 -9.52
C PHE A 109 24.63 15.03 -9.45
N TYR A 110 23.83 14.97 -8.37
CA TYR A 110 22.59 15.77 -8.18
C TYR A 110 22.65 16.58 -6.88
N LYS A 111 23.49 17.62 -6.85
CA LYS A 111 23.74 18.46 -5.65
C LYS A 111 22.51 19.24 -5.14
N ASN A 112 21.51 19.48 -5.97
CA ASN A 112 20.33 20.29 -5.64
C ASN A 112 19.06 19.44 -5.49
N PHE A 113 19.15 18.28 -4.86
CA PHE A 113 17.97 17.48 -4.58
C PHE A 113 17.20 18.08 -3.40
N PHE A 114 15.90 18.34 -3.58
CA PHE A 114 15.04 19.12 -2.67
C PHE A 114 14.81 18.53 -1.27
N LEU A 115 15.34 17.36 -0.97
CA LEU A 115 15.27 16.72 0.37
C LEU A 115 16.60 16.83 1.16
N ASP A 116 17.61 17.48 0.65
CA ASP A 116 18.93 17.65 1.26
C ASP A 116 19.52 16.31 1.78
N TYR A 117 20.30 16.37 2.87
CA TYR A 117 20.88 15.18 3.52
C TYR A 117 19.84 14.23 4.15
N ARG A 118 18.59 14.64 4.32
CA ARG A 118 17.52 13.82 4.94
C ARG A 118 17.14 12.61 4.08
N ILE A 119 17.44 12.64 2.78
CA ILE A 119 17.23 11.47 1.90
C ILE A 119 18.01 10.24 2.37
N TYR A 120 19.15 10.43 3.05
CA TYR A 120 19.96 9.32 3.57
C TYR A 120 19.29 8.55 4.72
N LEU A 121 18.23 9.06 5.32
CA LEU A 121 17.42 8.34 6.29
C LEU A 121 16.47 7.33 5.64
N ILE A 122 16.21 7.43 4.33
CA ILE A 122 15.29 6.54 3.61
C ILE A 122 15.74 5.07 3.68
N PRO A 123 17.01 4.70 3.39
CA PRO A 123 17.45 3.32 3.49
C PRO A 123 17.36 2.75 4.92
N LEU A 124 17.65 3.56 5.93
CA LEU A 124 17.49 3.18 7.34
C LEU A 124 16.01 2.92 7.66
N LEU A 125 15.13 3.84 7.33
CA LEU A 125 13.69 3.67 7.53
C LEU A 125 13.13 2.49 6.74
N ALA A 126 13.62 2.26 5.53
CA ALA A 126 13.21 1.11 4.73
C ALA A 126 13.62 -0.22 5.40
N PHE A 127 14.84 -0.30 5.96
CA PHE A 127 15.28 -1.45 6.75
C PHE A 127 14.37 -1.69 7.96
N LEU A 128 14.14 -0.65 8.78
CA LEU A 128 13.29 -0.74 9.98
C LEU A 128 11.86 -1.14 9.63
N THR A 129 11.32 -0.60 8.53
CA THR A 129 9.98 -0.94 8.03
C THR A 129 9.91 -2.41 7.59
N CYS A 130 10.93 -2.93 6.91
CA CYS A 130 10.98 -4.34 6.54
C CYS A 130 10.94 -5.28 7.76
N ILE A 131 11.69 -4.95 8.84
CA ILE A 131 11.65 -5.74 10.07
C ILE A 131 10.23 -5.75 10.68
N SER A 132 9.56 -4.60 10.68
CA SER A 132 8.16 -4.48 11.11
C SER A 132 7.21 -5.33 10.24
N GLU A 133 7.41 -5.34 8.92
CA GLU A 133 6.64 -6.19 8.00
C GLU A 133 6.87 -7.69 8.25
N TYR A 134 8.09 -8.11 8.54
CA TYR A 134 8.40 -9.50 8.89
C TYR A 134 7.72 -9.90 10.19
N PHE A 135 7.76 -9.03 11.19
CA PHE A 135 7.13 -9.26 12.48
C PHE A 135 5.60 -9.38 12.34
N THR A 136 4.96 -8.42 11.71
CA THR A 136 3.50 -8.46 11.48
C THR A 136 3.10 -9.66 10.62
N THR A 137 3.95 -10.10 9.70
CA THR A 137 3.73 -11.34 8.94
C THR A 137 3.74 -12.55 9.87
N ILE A 138 4.75 -12.70 10.72
CA ILE A 138 4.85 -13.81 11.68
C ILE A 138 3.66 -13.83 12.63
N LEU A 139 3.27 -12.68 13.21
CA LEU A 139 2.11 -12.60 14.11
C LEU A 139 0.80 -13.08 13.47
N ARG A 140 0.61 -12.77 12.18
CA ARG A 140 -0.56 -13.26 11.43
C ARG A 140 -0.57 -14.77 11.30
N TYR A 141 0.59 -15.38 11.00
CA TYR A 141 0.71 -16.84 10.88
C TYR A 141 0.71 -17.56 12.23
N GLU A 142 1.17 -16.89 13.30
CA GLU A 142 1.01 -17.35 14.70
C GLU A 142 -0.44 -17.20 15.21
N LYS A 143 -1.33 -16.56 14.44
CA LYS A 143 -2.72 -16.26 14.83
C LYS A 143 -2.81 -15.47 16.13
N LYS A 144 -1.94 -14.45 16.29
CA LYS A 144 -1.89 -13.53 17.44
C LYS A 144 -2.49 -12.15 17.10
N PRO A 145 -3.82 -12.06 16.90
CA PRO A 145 -4.44 -10.80 16.40
C PRO A 145 -4.33 -9.64 17.39
N LEU A 146 -4.44 -9.89 18.70
CA LEU A 146 -4.33 -8.83 19.72
C LEU A 146 -2.94 -8.22 19.72
N LEU A 147 -1.87 -9.04 19.68
CA LEU A 147 -0.52 -8.55 19.65
C LEU A 147 -0.24 -7.78 18.34
N TYR A 148 -0.76 -8.26 17.22
CA TYR A 148 -0.72 -7.55 15.95
C TYR A 148 -1.37 -6.17 16.05
N ALA A 149 -2.58 -6.10 16.62
CA ALA A 149 -3.33 -4.85 16.77
C ALA A 149 -2.59 -3.86 17.67
N VAL A 150 -2.11 -4.30 18.84
CA VAL A 150 -1.33 -3.46 19.76
C VAL A 150 -0.10 -2.92 19.06
N PHE A 151 0.61 -3.76 18.32
CA PHE A 151 1.82 -3.38 17.62
C PHE A 151 1.56 -2.37 16.50
N GLU A 152 0.56 -2.60 15.65
CA GLU A 152 0.18 -1.70 14.55
C GLU A 152 -0.29 -0.33 15.08
N LEU A 153 -1.13 -0.35 16.11
CA LEU A 153 -1.65 0.88 16.72
C LEU A 153 -0.56 1.64 17.47
N SER A 154 0.29 0.95 18.24
CA SER A 154 1.41 1.59 18.97
C SER A 154 2.35 2.31 18.00
N GLY A 155 2.71 1.67 16.87
CA GLY A 155 3.55 2.31 15.85
C GLY A 155 2.93 3.58 15.30
N THR A 156 1.65 3.54 14.97
CA THR A 156 0.92 4.71 14.49
C THR A 156 0.82 5.80 15.54
N LEU A 157 0.45 5.45 16.78
CA LEU A 157 0.32 6.42 17.87
C LEU A 157 1.65 7.08 18.23
N ILE A 158 2.75 6.32 18.36
CA ILE A 158 4.08 6.85 18.63
C ILE A 158 4.48 7.85 17.54
N LEU A 159 4.35 7.45 16.26
CA LEU A 159 4.68 8.33 15.14
C LEU A 159 3.94 9.65 15.24
N TRP A 160 2.61 9.59 15.33
CA TRP A 160 1.79 10.80 15.24
C TRP A 160 1.83 11.66 16.52
N THR A 161 1.96 11.05 17.69
CA THR A 161 2.13 11.80 18.95
C THR A 161 3.41 12.62 18.92
N ILE A 162 4.52 12.01 18.50
CA ILE A 162 5.82 12.70 18.42
C ILE A 162 5.79 13.75 17.31
N ALA A 163 5.28 13.40 16.13
CA ALA A 163 5.18 14.34 15.00
C ALA A 163 4.38 15.57 15.38
N VAL A 164 3.17 15.38 15.94
CA VAL A 164 2.30 16.48 16.32
C VAL A 164 2.89 17.30 17.45
N ALA A 165 3.50 16.66 18.47
CA ALA A 165 4.14 17.38 19.58
C ALA A 165 5.29 18.29 19.08
N LEU A 166 6.14 17.79 18.19
CA LEU A 166 7.27 18.54 17.64
C LEU A 166 6.82 19.66 16.68
N ILE A 167 5.73 19.45 15.96
CA ILE A 167 5.15 20.45 15.04
C ILE A 167 4.43 21.55 15.83
N ILE A 168 3.64 21.21 16.85
CA ILE A 168 2.90 22.18 17.67
C ILE A 168 3.85 23.05 18.48
N SER A 169 4.92 22.47 19.01
CA SER A 169 5.95 23.21 19.77
C SER A 169 6.85 24.10 18.90
N ASP A 170 6.65 24.13 17.59
CA ASP A 170 7.47 24.84 16.58
C ASP A 170 8.98 24.49 16.63
N ILE A 171 9.32 23.37 17.25
CA ILE A 171 10.71 22.87 17.30
C ILE A 171 11.13 22.33 15.93
N MET A 172 10.18 21.64 15.26
CA MET A 172 10.39 21.07 13.92
C MET A 172 9.12 21.28 13.08
N LYS A 173 9.32 21.47 11.79
CA LYS A 173 8.23 21.52 10.79
C LYS A 173 7.94 20.12 10.27
N TRP A 174 8.09 19.89 8.96
CA TRP A 174 7.89 18.55 8.40
C TRP A 174 8.86 17.50 8.98
N GLU A 175 10.01 17.93 9.49
CA GLU A 175 10.97 17.09 10.19
C GLU A 175 10.40 16.42 11.44
N GLY A 176 9.37 17.00 12.05
CA GLY A 176 8.63 16.37 13.15
C GLY A 176 7.98 15.05 12.72
N MET A 177 7.43 15.00 11.49
CA MET A 177 6.91 13.75 10.92
C MET A 177 8.03 12.72 10.66
N LEU A 178 9.19 13.18 10.21
CA LEU A 178 10.36 12.34 9.99
C LEU A 178 10.89 11.78 11.32
N ALA A 179 11.05 12.63 12.35
CA ALA A 179 11.48 12.21 13.68
C ALA A 179 10.51 11.20 14.29
N GLY A 180 9.21 11.46 14.21
CA GLY A 180 8.16 10.53 14.64
C GLY A 180 8.26 9.18 13.94
N SER A 181 8.49 9.19 12.62
CA SER A 181 8.65 7.97 11.81
C SER A 181 9.89 7.17 12.20
N VAL A 182 11.04 7.85 12.38
CA VAL A 182 12.30 7.19 12.76
C VAL A 182 12.19 6.57 14.15
N LEU A 183 11.70 7.33 15.13
CA LEU A 183 11.58 6.84 16.50
C LEU A 183 10.55 5.73 16.63
N SER A 184 9.40 5.85 15.99
CA SER A 184 8.40 4.79 15.91
C SER A 184 8.98 3.52 15.31
N ALA A 185 9.57 3.61 14.11
CA ALA A 185 10.15 2.47 13.41
C ALA A 185 11.29 1.81 14.22
N PHE A 186 12.12 2.61 14.91
CA PHE A 186 13.17 2.11 15.78
C PHE A 186 12.61 1.31 16.96
N LEU A 187 11.68 1.89 17.73
CA LEU A 187 11.07 1.23 18.89
C LEU A 187 10.35 -0.07 18.50
N ILE A 188 9.62 -0.02 17.42
CA ILE A 188 8.91 -1.16 16.85
C ILE A 188 9.90 -2.25 16.41
N THR A 189 11.02 -1.88 15.81
CA THR A 189 12.06 -2.84 15.40
C THR A 189 12.73 -3.47 16.62
N VAL A 190 13.07 -2.69 17.64
CA VAL A 190 13.66 -3.22 18.89
C VAL A 190 12.73 -4.25 19.53
N PHE A 191 11.44 -3.92 19.64
CA PHE A 191 10.44 -4.86 20.16
C PHE A 191 10.35 -6.13 19.31
N SER A 192 10.35 -5.99 17.99
CA SER A 192 10.30 -7.12 17.05
C SER A 192 11.50 -8.05 17.24
N LEU A 193 12.71 -7.50 17.35
CA LEU A 193 13.94 -8.28 17.56
C LEU A 193 13.95 -8.99 18.90
N ILE A 194 13.50 -8.32 19.98
CA ILE A 194 13.34 -8.93 21.31
C ILE A 194 12.35 -10.11 21.22
N TYR A 195 11.21 -9.92 20.55
CA TYR A 195 10.23 -10.97 20.36
C TYR A 195 10.81 -12.15 19.57
N PHE A 196 11.48 -11.89 18.46
CA PHE A 196 12.12 -12.91 17.65
C PHE A 196 13.14 -13.72 18.44
N ARG A 197 13.97 -13.04 19.26
CA ARG A 197 14.95 -13.71 20.12
C ARG A 197 14.28 -14.60 21.17
N LYS A 198 13.29 -14.06 21.90
CA LYS A 198 12.58 -14.81 22.97
C LYS A 198 11.80 -16.01 22.44
N ASN A 199 11.32 -15.95 21.21
CA ASN A 199 10.50 -17.00 20.63
C ASN A 199 11.28 -17.92 19.66
N GLY A 200 12.62 -17.88 19.65
CA GLY A 200 13.44 -18.78 18.84
C GLY A 200 13.39 -18.52 17.32
N PHE A 201 13.07 -17.30 16.91
CA PHE A 201 13.08 -16.86 15.52
C PHE A 201 14.40 -16.16 15.12
N LEU A 202 15.36 -16.00 16.02
CA LEU A 202 16.69 -15.50 15.70
C LEU A 202 17.73 -16.58 15.98
N ILE A 203 18.27 -17.14 14.90
CA ILE A 203 19.34 -18.12 14.93
C ILE A 203 20.41 -17.59 14.00
N PHE A 204 21.49 -17.04 14.58
CA PHE A 204 22.60 -16.45 13.84
C PHE A 204 23.49 -17.52 13.20
N LYS A 205 22.91 -18.24 12.24
CA LYS A 205 23.59 -19.24 11.43
C LYS A 205 23.43 -18.86 9.96
N PHE A 206 24.52 -18.55 9.29
CA PHE A 206 24.50 -18.30 7.87
C PHE A 206 24.17 -19.58 7.12
N SER A 207 23.12 -19.54 6.31
CA SER A 207 22.69 -20.65 5.46
C SER A 207 22.60 -20.19 4.01
N LYS A 208 23.54 -20.66 3.19
CA LYS A 208 23.54 -20.39 1.74
C LYS A 208 22.24 -20.84 1.07
N GLU A 209 21.65 -21.92 1.57
CA GLU A 209 20.38 -22.45 1.08
C GLU A 209 19.20 -21.54 1.41
N ALA A 210 19.14 -21.04 2.66
CA ALA A 210 18.14 -20.08 3.08
C ALA A 210 18.22 -18.79 2.25
N VAL A 211 19.43 -18.26 2.05
CA VAL A 211 19.68 -17.08 1.20
C VAL A 211 19.21 -17.34 -0.24
N LYS A 212 19.66 -18.46 -0.86
CA LYS A 212 19.29 -18.81 -2.23
C LYS A 212 17.78 -18.96 -2.40
N SER A 213 17.12 -19.60 -1.43
CA SER A 213 15.66 -19.80 -1.49
C SER A 213 14.89 -18.48 -1.35
N ALA A 214 15.34 -17.59 -0.46
CA ALA A 214 14.72 -16.27 -0.26
C ALA A 214 14.85 -15.38 -1.50
N VAL A 215 16.04 -15.30 -2.07
CA VAL A 215 16.34 -14.54 -3.29
C VAL A 215 15.55 -15.09 -4.49
N LYS A 216 15.51 -16.41 -4.65
CA LYS A 216 14.77 -17.08 -5.75
C LYS A 216 13.27 -16.76 -5.74
N ILE A 217 12.67 -16.52 -4.58
CA ILE A 217 11.25 -16.20 -4.46
C ILE A 217 11.02 -14.69 -4.50
N GLY A 218 11.87 -13.91 -3.84
CA GLY A 218 11.66 -12.48 -3.69
C GLY A 218 11.98 -11.66 -4.95
N ILE A 219 13.13 -11.87 -5.57
CA ILE A 219 13.56 -11.06 -6.72
C ILE A 219 12.56 -11.08 -7.89
N PRO A 220 11.98 -12.22 -8.30
CA PRO A 220 10.99 -12.22 -9.39
C PRO A 220 9.73 -11.40 -9.10
N LEU A 221 9.44 -11.07 -7.83
CA LEU A 221 8.30 -10.22 -7.45
C LEU A 221 8.62 -8.73 -7.50
N LEU A 222 9.91 -8.34 -7.57
CA LEU A 222 10.30 -6.92 -7.59
C LEU A 222 9.74 -6.13 -8.77
N PRO A 223 9.73 -6.62 -10.02
CA PRO A 223 9.17 -5.85 -11.15
C PRO A 223 7.69 -5.52 -10.96
N HIS A 224 6.90 -6.45 -10.40
CA HIS A 224 5.50 -6.20 -10.08
C HIS A 224 5.35 -5.15 -8.97
N ALA A 225 6.12 -5.27 -7.89
CA ALA A 225 6.11 -4.31 -6.79
C ALA A 225 6.57 -2.91 -7.25
N ALA A 226 7.63 -2.85 -8.08
CA ALA A 226 8.10 -1.60 -8.67
C ALA A 226 7.03 -0.93 -9.52
N ALA A 227 6.37 -1.67 -10.43
CA ALA A 227 5.30 -1.12 -11.26
C ALA A 227 4.13 -0.58 -10.43
N ALA A 228 3.70 -1.31 -9.39
CA ALA A 228 2.65 -0.85 -8.48
C ALA A 228 3.07 0.42 -7.71
N SER A 229 4.32 0.49 -7.25
CA SER A 229 4.85 1.67 -6.56
C SER A 229 4.99 2.87 -7.50
N ILE A 230 5.36 2.65 -8.77
CA ILE A 230 5.42 3.70 -9.78
C ILE A 230 4.05 4.33 -9.97
N ILE A 231 3.00 3.54 -10.21
CA ILE A 231 1.64 4.08 -10.38
C ILE A 231 1.18 4.89 -9.16
N ALA A 232 1.56 4.46 -7.94
CA ALA A 232 1.11 5.10 -6.71
C ALA A 232 1.89 6.37 -6.33
N MET A 233 3.08 6.61 -6.90
CA MET A 233 4.03 7.58 -6.33
C MET A 233 4.78 8.44 -7.34
N SER A 234 4.87 8.04 -8.62
CA SER A 234 5.58 8.80 -9.64
C SER A 234 5.01 10.21 -9.85
N ASP A 235 3.72 10.36 -9.61
CA ASP A 235 3.01 11.64 -9.69
C ASP A 235 3.66 12.72 -8.82
N ARG A 236 4.03 12.42 -7.57
CA ARG A 236 4.66 13.39 -6.66
C ARG A 236 6.08 13.75 -7.08
N LEU A 237 6.84 12.77 -7.58
CA LEU A 237 8.20 13.00 -8.08
C LEU A 237 8.19 13.84 -9.37
N ILE A 238 7.23 13.58 -10.25
CA ILE A 238 7.05 14.38 -11.48
C ILE A 238 6.56 15.78 -11.14
N LEU A 239 5.57 15.90 -10.26
CA LEU A 239 5.05 17.19 -9.81
C LEU A 239 6.13 18.05 -9.19
N VAL A 240 6.94 17.52 -8.25
CA VAL A 240 7.98 18.34 -7.60
C VAL A 240 9.06 18.78 -8.58
N LYS A 241 9.33 18.00 -9.63
CA LYS A 241 10.30 18.35 -10.68
C LYS A 241 9.74 19.38 -11.66
N MET A 242 8.44 19.35 -11.95
CA MET A 242 7.80 20.21 -12.95
C MET A 242 7.10 21.43 -12.34
N THR A 243 6.87 21.43 -11.04
CA THR A 243 6.17 22.51 -10.31
C THR A 243 6.93 22.87 -9.03
N THR A 244 6.24 22.92 -7.89
CA THR A 244 6.82 23.25 -6.58
C THR A 244 6.44 22.23 -5.51
N THR A 245 7.19 22.20 -4.40
CA THR A 245 6.84 21.39 -3.22
C THR A 245 5.50 21.80 -2.60
N GLU A 246 5.10 23.06 -2.76
CA GLU A 246 3.80 23.59 -2.33
C GLU A 246 2.65 22.87 -3.06
N ILE A 247 2.73 22.81 -4.38
CA ILE A 247 1.73 22.11 -5.21
C ILE A 247 1.66 20.63 -4.86
N VAL A 248 2.81 19.98 -4.58
CA VAL A 248 2.83 18.59 -4.11
C VAL A 248 2.14 18.44 -2.76
N GLY A 249 2.29 19.40 -1.85
CA GLY A 249 1.61 19.39 -0.56
C GLY A 249 0.08 19.42 -0.71
N ILE A 250 -0.42 20.36 -1.50
CA ILE A 250 -1.85 20.50 -1.81
C ILE A 250 -2.38 19.23 -2.50
N TYR A 251 -1.68 18.75 -3.54
CA TYR A 251 -1.98 17.50 -4.22
C TYR A 251 -2.12 16.34 -3.25
N SER A 252 -1.18 16.21 -2.32
CA SER A 252 -1.10 15.07 -1.42
C SER A 252 -2.26 15.01 -0.42
N VAL A 253 -2.80 16.16 0.01
CA VAL A 253 -4.02 16.24 0.83
C VAL A 253 -5.22 15.69 0.05
N GLY A 254 -5.47 16.20 -1.16
CA GLY A 254 -6.57 15.74 -2.00
C GLY A 254 -6.45 14.26 -2.37
N TYR A 255 -5.24 13.82 -2.73
CA TYR A 255 -4.96 12.43 -3.07
C TYR A 255 -5.20 11.48 -1.89
N ALA A 256 -4.71 11.81 -0.69
CA ALA A 256 -4.90 10.99 0.50
C ALA A 256 -6.39 10.81 0.83
N LEU A 257 -7.17 11.89 0.76
CA LEU A 257 -8.61 11.85 0.99
C LEU A 257 -9.36 11.05 -0.09
N GLY A 258 -9.07 11.26 -1.36
CA GLY A 258 -9.68 10.50 -2.46
C GLY A 258 -9.37 9.00 -2.36
N MET A 259 -8.16 8.64 -1.97
CA MET A 259 -7.75 7.24 -1.81
C MET A 259 -8.40 6.53 -0.61
N THR A 260 -9.20 7.20 0.24
CA THR A 260 -9.97 6.53 1.31
C THR A 260 -11.00 5.53 0.78
N VAL A 261 -11.43 5.64 -0.48
CA VAL A 261 -12.22 4.60 -1.18
C VAL A 261 -11.54 3.21 -1.08
N ASN A 262 -10.22 3.16 -0.99
CA ASN A 262 -9.48 1.90 -0.84
C ASN A 262 -9.83 1.12 0.43
N ILE A 263 -10.34 1.76 1.47
CA ILE A 263 -10.79 1.08 2.71
C ILE A 263 -11.89 0.06 2.37
N PHE A 264 -12.84 0.46 1.52
CA PHE A 264 -13.93 -0.41 1.07
C PHE A 264 -13.43 -1.53 0.15
N ILE A 265 -12.47 -1.21 -0.72
CA ILE A 265 -11.87 -2.18 -1.65
C ILE A 265 -11.10 -3.25 -0.87
N GLU A 266 -10.31 -2.87 0.13
CA GLU A 266 -9.55 -3.81 0.96
C GLU A 266 -10.47 -4.70 1.80
N ALA A 267 -11.56 -4.14 2.35
CA ALA A 267 -12.57 -4.89 3.06
C ALA A 267 -13.24 -5.95 2.17
N PHE A 268 -13.62 -5.56 0.96
CA PHE A 268 -14.18 -6.47 -0.03
C PHE A 268 -13.19 -7.57 -0.43
N ASN A 269 -11.96 -7.20 -0.79
CA ASN A 269 -10.97 -8.13 -1.32
C ASN A 269 -10.59 -9.25 -0.33
N LYS A 270 -10.62 -8.97 0.98
CA LYS A 270 -10.34 -9.98 2.03
C LYS A 270 -11.33 -11.15 2.01
N ASN A 271 -12.58 -10.90 1.62
CA ASN A 271 -13.63 -11.92 1.54
C ASN A 271 -13.81 -12.45 0.11
N TRP A 272 -13.64 -11.59 -0.88
CA TRP A 272 -13.90 -11.88 -2.28
C TRP A 272 -12.99 -12.97 -2.83
N GLY A 273 -11.67 -12.89 -2.58
CA GLY A 273 -10.72 -13.88 -3.07
C GLY A 273 -11.04 -15.30 -2.63
N PRO A 274 -11.11 -15.60 -1.31
CA PRO A 274 -11.47 -16.95 -0.83
C PRO A 274 -12.82 -17.43 -1.33
N TRP A 275 -13.84 -16.57 -1.32
CA TRP A 275 -15.19 -16.91 -1.76
C TRP A 275 -15.24 -17.26 -3.25
N ILE A 276 -14.61 -16.47 -4.11
CA ILE A 276 -14.63 -16.71 -5.56
C ILE A 276 -13.85 -17.98 -5.91
N TYR A 277 -12.73 -18.26 -5.24
CA TYR A 277 -11.97 -19.50 -5.47
C TYR A 277 -12.77 -20.74 -5.09
N GLU A 278 -13.51 -20.70 -3.98
CA GLU A 278 -14.43 -21.78 -3.59
C GLU A 278 -15.49 -21.99 -4.69
N LYS A 279 -16.13 -20.93 -5.17
CA LYS A 279 -17.18 -21.04 -6.19
C LYS A 279 -16.65 -21.47 -7.56
N LEU A 280 -15.42 -21.12 -7.91
CA LEU A 280 -14.80 -21.53 -9.17
C LEU A 280 -14.42 -23.02 -9.18
N THR A 281 -14.37 -23.74 -8.06
CA THR A 281 -14.11 -25.19 -8.04
C THR A 281 -15.30 -26.00 -8.52
N GLU A 282 -16.53 -25.47 -8.44
CA GLU A 282 -17.78 -26.14 -8.83
C GLU A 282 -18.52 -25.31 -9.90
N ILE A 283 -17.87 -25.08 -11.05
CA ILE A 283 -18.38 -24.16 -12.08
C ILE A 283 -19.64 -24.73 -12.74
N SER A 284 -20.74 -23.98 -12.59
CA SER A 284 -21.96 -24.10 -13.38
C SER A 284 -22.37 -22.73 -13.92
N GLU A 285 -23.29 -22.68 -14.89
CA GLU A 285 -23.81 -21.40 -15.39
C GLU A 285 -24.51 -20.60 -14.27
N GLU A 286 -25.19 -21.28 -13.34
CA GLU A 286 -25.82 -20.64 -12.18
C GLU A 286 -24.77 -19.99 -11.26
N ILE A 287 -23.64 -20.67 -11.01
CA ILE A 287 -22.53 -20.13 -10.22
C ILE A 287 -21.88 -18.92 -10.94
N LYS A 288 -21.71 -18.98 -12.25
CA LYS A 288 -21.21 -17.81 -12.99
C LYS A 288 -22.14 -16.60 -12.86
N ILE A 289 -23.47 -16.81 -12.98
CA ILE A 289 -24.46 -15.76 -12.77
C ILE A 289 -24.40 -15.22 -11.33
N LEU A 290 -24.27 -16.09 -10.33
CA LEU A 290 -24.13 -15.67 -8.93
C LEU A 290 -22.88 -14.80 -8.71
N ILE A 291 -21.75 -15.18 -9.30
CA ILE A 291 -20.50 -14.40 -9.22
C ILE A 291 -20.68 -13.03 -9.87
N VAL A 292 -21.27 -12.96 -11.07
CA VAL A 292 -21.53 -11.70 -11.77
C VAL A 292 -22.49 -10.82 -10.96
N LYS A 293 -23.56 -11.39 -10.39
CA LYS A 293 -24.50 -10.66 -9.54
C LYS A 293 -23.81 -10.03 -8.32
N ASN A 294 -22.96 -10.79 -7.64
CA ASN A 294 -22.19 -10.25 -6.51
C ASN A 294 -21.16 -9.19 -6.93
N THR A 295 -20.58 -9.32 -8.12
CA THR A 295 -19.71 -8.30 -8.70
C THR A 295 -20.50 -7.01 -8.95
N TYR A 296 -21.71 -7.06 -9.45
CA TYR A 296 -22.56 -5.87 -9.63
C TYR A 296 -22.96 -5.23 -8.27
N ILE A 297 -23.26 -6.04 -7.25
CA ILE A 297 -23.51 -5.53 -5.90
C ILE A 297 -22.27 -4.79 -5.39
N PHE A 298 -21.07 -5.37 -5.57
CA PHE A 298 -19.83 -4.70 -5.20
C PHE A 298 -19.64 -3.39 -5.96
N ILE A 299 -19.89 -3.35 -7.28
CA ILE A 299 -19.79 -2.13 -8.09
C ILE A 299 -20.76 -1.07 -7.56
N ALA A 300 -22.00 -1.44 -7.20
CA ALA A 300 -22.96 -0.50 -6.62
C ALA A 300 -22.48 0.07 -5.27
N VAL A 301 -21.96 -0.78 -4.37
CA VAL A 301 -21.39 -0.35 -3.10
C VAL A 301 -20.15 0.54 -3.30
N LEU A 302 -19.29 0.18 -4.25
CA LEU A 302 -18.10 0.94 -4.59
C LEU A 302 -18.46 2.32 -5.17
N THR A 303 -19.53 2.38 -6.00
CA THR A 303 -20.06 3.65 -6.54
C THR A 303 -20.61 4.53 -5.41
N ALA A 304 -21.38 3.96 -4.49
CA ALA A 304 -21.86 4.68 -3.33
C ALA A 304 -20.71 5.20 -2.46
N ALA A 305 -19.67 4.38 -2.23
CA ALA A 305 -18.47 4.79 -1.50
C ALA A 305 -17.71 5.91 -2.23
N PHE A 306 -17.57 5.83 -3.55
CA PHE A 306 -16.98 6.88 -4.38
C PHE A 306 -17.72 8.20 -4.21
N ILE A 307 -19.06 8.20 -4.35
CA ILE A 307 -19.91 9.41 -4.17
C ILE A 307 -19.78 9.95 -2.75
N ALA A 308 -19.83 9.08 -1.74
CA ALA A 308 -19.69 9.47 -0.34
C ALA A 308 -18.33 10.14 -0.04
N VAL A 309 -17.24 9.60 -0.61
CA VAL A 309 -15.89 10.17 -0.47
C VAL A 309 -15.79 11.51 -1.22
N CYS A 310 -16.36 11.63 -2.41
CA CYS A 310 -16.36 12.88 -3.14
C CYS A 310 -17.14 13.98 -2.39
N ALA A 311 -18.34 13.69 -1.93
CA ALA A 311 -19.16 14.64 -1.19
C ALA A 311 -18.59 14.94 0.20
N GLY A 312 -18.36 13.90 1.01
CA GLY A 312 -17.85 14.03 2.37
C GLY A 312 -16.43 14.58 2.43
N GLY A 313 -15.55 14.15 1.52
CA GLY A 313 -14.17 14.65 1.43
C GLY A 313 -14.10 16.11 1.01
N SER A 314 -14.97 16.55 0.09
CA SER A 314 -15.08 17.96 -0.27
C SER A 314 -15.55 18.83 0.91
N LEU A 315 -16.59 18.38 1.63
CA LEU A 315 -17.04 19.05 2.85
C LEU A 315 -15.93 19.06 3.91
N TYR A 316 -15.22 17.95 4.08
CA TYR A 316 -14.12 17.86 5.04
C TYR A 316 -12.98 18.83 4.72
N ILE A 317 -12.59 18.98 3.45
CA ILE A 317 -11.59 19.97 3.04
C ILE A 317 -12.08 21.38 3.34
N ASN A 318 -13.31 21.71 2.98
CA ASN A 318 -13.81 23.08 3.09
C ASN A 318 -14.06 23.51 4.55
N PHE A 319 -14.41 22.60 5.47
CA PHE A 319 -14.76 22.94 6.84
C PHE A 319 -13.63 22.69 7.86
N PHE A 320 -12.78 21.69 7.62
CA PHE A 320 -11.80 21.27 8.62
C PHE A 320 -10.35 21.51 8.21
N ILE A 321 -10.06 21.57 6.90
CA ILE A 321 -8.72 21.80 6.39
C ILE A 321 -8.46 23.29 6.20
N ASP A 322 -7.22 23.71 6.46
CA ASP A 322 -6.85 25.12 6.31
C ASP A 322 -7.07 25.60 4.86
N PRO A 323 -7.59 26.83 4.66
CA PRO A 323 -7.92 27.39 3.33
C PRO A 323 -6.80 27.31 2.30
N LYS A 324 -5.52 27.36 2.71
CA LYS A 324 -4.36 27.24 1.82
C LYS A 324 -4.27 25.89 1.08
N TYR A 325 -5.06 24.87 1.51
CA TYR A 325 -5.16 23.57 0.85
C TYR A 325 -6.48 23.34 0.11
N HIS A 326 -7.42 24.30 0.09
CA HIS A 326 -8.75 24.09 -0.51
C HIS A 326 -8.70 23.76 -2.01
N SER A 327 -7.67 24.19 -2.72
CA SER A 327 -7.43 23.81 -4.12
C SER A 327 -7.14 22.32 -4.33
N ALA A 328 -7.07 21.51 -3.24
CA ALA A 328 -6.95 20.05 -3.28
C ALA A 328 -8.26 19.34 -3.69
N VAL A 329 -9.43 20.01 -3.64
CA VAL A 329 -10.74 19.38 -3.94
C VAL A 329 -10.80 18.71 -5.33
N PRO A 330 -10.38 19.32 -6.43
CA PRO A 330 -10.36 18.64 -7.74
C PRO A 330 -9.48 17.39 -7.76
N VAL A 331 -8.34 17.41 -7.04
CA VAL A 331 -7.46 16.25 -6.92
C VAL A 331 -8.15 15.11 -6.18
N LEU A 332 -8.91 15.42 -5.11
CA LEU A 332 -9.71 14.43 -4.38
C LEU A 332 -10.65 13.65 -5.32
N TYR A 333 -11.37 14.35 -6.20
CA TYR A 333 -12.31 13.71 -7.11
C TYR A 333 -11.62 12.74 -8.09
N TRP A 334 -10.50 13.16 -8.67
CA TRP A 334 -9.75 12.29 -9.60
C TRP A 334 -9.05 11.13 -8.88
N ALA A 335 -8.55 11.36 -7.65
CA ALA A 335 -7.96 10.29 -6.83
C ALA A 335 -9.03 9.28 -6.38
N ALA A 336 -10.24 9.72 -6.02
CA ALA A 336 -11.36 8.84 -5.71
C ALA A 336 -11.78 8.01 -6.94
N LEU A 337 -11.79 8.62 -8.13
CA LEU A 337 -12.07 7.93 -9.40
C LEU A 337 -10.96 6.90 -9.72
N ALA A 338 -9.70 7.24 -9.45
CA ALA A 338 -8.59 6.31 -9.59
C ALA A 338 -8.77 5.08 -8.68
N ALA A 339 -9.12 5.30 -7.41
CA ALA A 339 -9.42 4.22 -6.48
C ALA A 339 -10.64 3.41 -6.93
N PHE A 340 -11.69 4.02 -7.47
CA PHE A 340 -12.84 3.32 -8.05
C PHE A 340 -12.41 2.35 -9.15
N PHE A 341 -11.63 2.80 -10.15
CA PHE A 341 -11.13 1.92 -11.22
C PHE A 341 -10.21 0.83 -10.69
N ARG A 342 -9.40 1.12 -9.67
CA ARG A 342 -8.61 0.10 -8.96
C ARG A 342 -9.53 -0.96 -8.31
N GLY A 343 -10.66 -0.57 -7.75
CA GLY A 343 -11.66 -1.50 -7.20
C GLY A 343 -12.24 -2.44 -8.27
N LEU A 344 -12.56 -1.91 -9.44
CA LEU A 344 -13.03 -2.72 -10.58
C LEU A 344 -11.95 -3.74 -11.01
N TYR A 345 -10.69 -3.32 -11.09
CA TYR A 345 -9.57 -4.21 -11.37
C TYR A 345 -9.47 -5.36 -10.33
N ILE A 346 -9.59 -5.04 -9.04
CA ILE A 346 -9.51 -6.03 -7.95
C ILE A 346 -10.67 -7.04 -8.02
N ALA A 347 -11.85 -6.63 -8.45
CA ALA A 347 -12.98 -7.54 -8.60
C ALA A 347 -12.73 -8.63 -9.66
N ILE A 348 -11.97 -8.31 -10.71
CA ILE A 348 -11.65 -9.23 -11.82
C ILE A 348 -10.37 -10.05 -11.56
N PHE A 349 -9.49 -9.56 -10.71
CA PHE A 349 -8.19 -10.16 -10.43
C PHE A 349 -8.22 -11.66 -10.11
N PRO A 350 -9.15 -12.22 -9.28
CA PRO A 350 -9.13 -13.63 -8.92
C PRO A 350 -9.27 -14.61 -10.08
N TYR A 351 -9.94 -14.26 -11.17
CA TYR A 351 -10.15 -15.17 -12.30
C TYR A 351 -8.84 -15.66 -12.92
N MET A 352 -7.89 -14.74 -13.14
CA MET A 352 -6.60 -15.09 -13.74
C MET A 352 -5.71 -15.85 -12.77
N THR A 353 -5.80 -15.54 -11.48
CA THR A 353 -5.08 -16.30 -10.45
C THR A 353 -5.59 -17.73 -10.38
N TYR A 354 -6.91 -17.94 -10.49
CA TYR A 354 -7.52 -19.26 -10.56
C TYR A 354 -7.01 -20.08 -11.76
N LEU A 355 -6.90 -19.44 -12.92
CA LEU A 355 -6.36 -20.07 -14.14
C LEU A 355 -4.83 -20.27 -14.10
N GLY A 356 -4.12 -19.79 -13.06
CA GLY A 356 -2.67 -19.88 -12.97
C GLY A 356 -1.90 -18.92 -13.90
N ILE A 357 -2.59 -17.97 -14.55
CA ILE A 357 -2.01 -17.05 -15.53
C ILE A 357 -1.55 -15.76 -14.85
N THR A 358 -0.68 -15.90 -13.85
CA THR A 358 -0.29 -14.78 -12.99
C THR A 358 0.68 -13.79 -13.64
N TYR A 359 1.47 -14.21 -14.65
CA TYR A 359 2.42 -13.32 -15.34
C TYR A 359 1.73 -12.12 -16.02
N ILE A 360 0.46 -12.30 -16.42
CA ILE A 360 -0.30 -11.24 -17.10
C ILE A 360 -0.48 -9.99 -16.21
N TYR A 361 -0.56 -10.17 -14.89
CA TYR A 361 -0.64 -9.04 -13.96
C TYR A 361 0.61 -8.18 -14.01
N SER A 362 1.78 -8.82 -14.08
CA SER A 362 3.05 -8.09 -14.18
C SER A 362 3.12 -7.31 -15.49
N VAL A 363 2.72 -7.92 -16.60
CA VAL A 363 2.70 -7.27 -17.92
C VAL A 363 1.73 -6.07 -17.91
N ILE A 364 0.48 -6.27 -17.47
CA ILE A 364 -0.53 -5.21 -17.40
C ILE A 364 -0.05 -4.08 -16.46
N SER A 365 0.52 -4.43 -15.29
CA SER A 365 1.01 -3.43 -14.33
C SER A 365 2.16 -2.61 -14.90
N VAL A 366 3.10 -3.23 -15.62
CA VAL A 366 4.22 -2.51 -16.25
C VAL A 366 3.71 -1.59 -17.36
N ILE A 367 2.83 -2.07 -18.24
CA ILE A 367 2.22 -1.24 -19.30
C ILE A 367 1.49 -0.05 -18.69
N SER A 368 0.66 -0.29 -17.66
CA SER A 368 -0.09 0.78 -17.01
C SER A 368 0.82 1.75 -16.23
N GLY A 369 1.92 1.25 -15.64
CA GLY A 369 2.92 2.07 -14.97
C GLY A 369 3.68 3.00 -15.93
N VAL A 370 4.12 2.48 -17.07
CA VAL A 370 4.77 3.29 -18.11
C VAL A 370 3.78 4.32 -18.68
N PHE A 371 2.56 3.89 -18.97
CA PHE A 371 1.50 4.79 -19.42
C PHE A 371 1.21 5.90 -18.41
N ASN A 372 1.14 5.56 -17.11
CA ASN A 372 0.96 6.54 -16.05
C ASN A 372 2.06 7.62 -16.04
N VAL A 373 3.34 7.22 -16.09
CA VAL A 373 4.47 8.15 -16.08
C VAL A 373 4.42 9.09 -17.28
N ILE A 374 4.23 8.55 -18.48
CA ILE A 374 4.17 9.34 -19.72
C ILE A 374 2.99 10.32 -19.65
N LEU A 375 1.81 9.81 -19.30
CA LEU A 375 0.60 10.62 -19.23
C LEU A 375 0.70 11.69 -18.13
N THR A 376 1.31 11.38 -16.98
CA THR A 376 1.55 12.36 -15.92
C THR A 376 2.43 13.51 -16.40
N ILE A 377 3.55 13.23 -17.10
CA ILE A 377 4.42 14.27 -17.64
C ILE A 377 3.66 15.17 -18.60
N ILE A 378 2.84 14.58 -19.47
CA ILE A 378 2.05 15.34 -20.45
C ILE A 378 0.99 16.20 -19.74
N LEU A 379 0.16 15.57 -18.90
CA LEU A 379 -0.98 16.26 -18.28
C LEU A 379 -0.56 17.27 -17.21
N VAL A 380 0.54 17.06 -16.49
CA VAL A 380 1.09 18.04 -15.53
C VAL A 380 1.49 19.33 -16.26
N LYS A 381 2.02 19.23 -17.48
CA LYS A 381 2.39 20.41 -18.28
C LYS A 381 1.17 21.29 -18.60
N TYR A 382 -0.01 20.69 -18.82
CA TYR A 382 -1.21 21.43 -19.21
C TYR A 382 -2.18 21.72 -18.05
N TYR A 383 -2.27 20.83 -17.08
CA TYR A 383 -3.29 20.86 -16.01
C TYR A 383 -2.69 20.85 -14.59
N GLY A 384 -1.35 20.96 -14.46
CA GLY A 384 -0.68 20.95 -13.15
C GLY A 384 -1.01 19.72 -12.32
N MET A 385 -1.29 19.93 -11.04
CA MET A 385 -1.59 18.84 -10.10
C MET A 385 -2.86 18.04 -10.44
N ILE A 386 -3.84 18.66 -11.09
CA ILE A 386 -5.06 17.97 -11.54
C ILE A 386 -4.69 16.96 -12.61
N GLY A 387 -3.78 17.33 -13.54
CA GLY A 387 -3.29 16.43 -14.58
C GLY A 387 -2.59 15.19 -14.02
N ALA A 388 -1.85 15.30 -12.93
CA ALA A 388 -1.25 14.14 -12.25
C ALA A 388 -2.32 13.16 -11.73
N ALA A 389 -3.37 13.66 -11.10
CA ALA A 389 -4.48 12.83 -10.60
C ALA A 389 -5.29 12.20 -11.75
N GLN A 390 -5.50 12.93 -12.86
CA GLN A 390 -6.13 12.43 -14.09
C GLN A 390 -5.33 11.27 -14.68
N ALA A 391 -4.00 11.42 -14.78
CA ALA A 391 -3.11 10.37 -15.28
C ALA A 391 -3.20 9.09 -14.45
N THR A 392 -3.27 9.22 -13.14
CA THR A 392 -3.42 8.08 -12.23
C THR A 392 -4.79 7.39 -12.41
N ALA A 393 -5.88 8.16 -12.56
CA ALA A 393 -7.20 7.60 -12.86
C ALA A 393 -7.21 6.87 -14.21
N ALA A 394 -6.62 7.46 -15.25
CA ALA A 394 -6.51 6.85 -16.57
C ALA A 394 -5.65 5.57 -16.55
N ALA A 395 -4.58 5.53 -15.77
CA ALA A 395 -3.74 4.34 -15.63
C ALA A 395 -4.48 3.17 -14.96
N PHE A 396 -5.23 3.41 -13.88
CA PHE A 396 -6.05 2.37 -13.25
C PHE A 396 -7.22 1.94 -14.14
N PHE A 397 -7.79 2.86 -14.89
CA PHE A 397 -8.81 2.51 -15.91
C PHE A 397 -8.21 1.60 -16.98
N LEU A 398 -7.05 1.94 -17.56
CA LEU A 398 -6.34 1.10 -18.52
C LEU A 398 -6.04 -0.28 -17.92
N MET A 399 -5.56 -0.33 -16.70
CA MET A 399 -5.27 -1.57 -15.98
C MET A 399 -6.50 -2.45 -15.84
N PHE A 400 -7.64 -1.86 -15.48
CA PHE A 400 -8.92 -2.56 -15.42
C PHE A 400 -9.36 -3.09 -16.78
N ILE A 401 -9.37 -2.25 -17.83
CA ILE A 401 -9.83 -2.63 -19.17
C ILE A 401 -8.97 -3.75 -19.75
N LEU A 402 -7.64 -3.64 -19.65
CA LEU A 402 -6.73 -4.69 -20.14
C LEU A 402 -6.99 -6.03 -19.45
N LEU A 403 -7.15 -6.00 -18.10
CA LEU A 403 -7.45 -7.21 -17.34
C LEU A 403 -8.83 -7.75 -17.67
N PHE A 404 -9.85 -6.90 -17.80
CA PHE A 404 -11.22 -7.31 -18.12
C PHE A 404 -11.29 -8.00 -19.50
N ILE A 405 -10.71 -7.38 -20.53
CA ILE A 405 -10.69 -7.95 -21.89
C ILE A 405 -9.97 -9.30 -21.89
N PHE A 406 -8.77 -9.35 -21.29
CA PHE A 406 -7.99 -10.59 -21.24
C PHE A 406 -8.70 -11.67 -20.42
N SER A 407 -9.27 -11.31 -19.27
CA SER A 407 -10.01 -12.23 -18.41
C SER A 407 -11.22 -12.80 -19.12
N ASN A 408 -12.01 -11.94 -19.75
CA ASN A 408 -13.24 -12.36 -20.44
C ASN A 408 -12.97 -13.22 -21.69
N SER A 409 -11.82 -13.04 -22.36
CA SER A 409 -11.39 -13.90 -23.47
C SER A 409 -10.99 -15.31 -23.02
N ARG A 410 -10.43 -15.47 -21.81
CA ARG A 410 -9.96 -16.76 -21.27
C ARG A 410 -10.98 -17.45 -20.39
N PHE A 411 -11.81 -16.68 -19.75
CA PHE A 411 -12.84 -17.13 -18.82
C PHE A 411 -14.12 -16.30 -19.01
N PRO A 412 -14.92 -16.59 -20.06
CA PRO A 412 -16.12 -15.83 -20.39
C PRO A 412 -17.16 -15.94 -19.26
N MET A 413 -17.58 -14.78 -18.78
CA MET A 413 -18.60 -14.64 -17.75
C MET A 413 -19.89 -14.04 -18.36
N PRO A 414 -21.07 -14.40 -17.86
CA PRO A 414 -22.35 -13.92 -18.41
C PRO A 414 -22.68 -12.51 -17.90
N TRP A 415 -21.83 -11.50 -18.23
CA TRP A 415 -22.01 -10.12 -17.77
C TRP A 415 -23.37 -9.53 -18.11
N LEU A 416 -23.98 -9.94 -19.21
CA LEU A 416 -25.28 -9.47 -19.67
C LEU A 416 -26.40 -10.49 -19.41
N PHE A 417 -26.30 -11.27 -18.31
CA PHE A 417 -27.28 -12.33 -18.02
C PHE A 417 -28.73 -11.82 -17.91
N PHE A 418 -28.91 -10.57 -17.48
CA PHE A 418 -30.24 -9.95 -17.38
C PHE A 418 -30.88 -9.68 -18.72
N LEU A 419 -30.12 -9.57 -19.83
CA LEU A 419 -30.65 -9.41 -21.18
C LEU A 419 -31.13 -10.74 -21.76
N LYS A 420 -30.68 -11.88 -21.25
CA LYS A 420 -31.11 -13.22 -21.72
C LYS A 420 -32.45 -13.68 -21.13
N ARG A 421 -33.04 -12.95 -20.18
CA ARG A 421 -34.35 -13.27 -19.59
C ARG A 421 -35.57 -12.77 -20.36
N VAL A 422 -35.41 -12.20 -21.54
CA VAL A 422 -36.50 -11.66 -22.39
C VAL A 422 -36.76 -12.60 -23.57
N LYS A 423 -36.43 -13.90 -23.43
CA LYS A 423 -36.93 -14.92 -24.38
C LYS A 423 -37.61 -16.05 -23.66
#